data_0db39593203825b77130c7bdb569c044
#
_entry.id   0db39593203825b77130c7bdb569c044
#
_cell.length_a   1.000
_cell.length_b   1.000
_cell.length_c   1.000
_cell.angle_alpha   90.00
_cell.angle_beta   90.00
_cell.angle_gamma   90.00
#
_symmetry.space_group_name_H-M   'P 1'
#
loop_
_entity.id
_entity.type
_entity.pdbx_description
1 polymer ?
#
loop_
_entity_poly.entity_id
_entity_poly.type
_entity_poly.pdbx_seq_one_letter_code
_entity_poly.pdbx_strand_id
1 'polypeptide(L)'
;RWARNLKIRGLEIIWEKPESERWESALYFEDVKDLEVAEFTGRQGLPGATDAAVCLNQVEEARLLRNRASAGTEVFFDIRGERSRAIYLLANDLLEARVPYRVSPEVKPEEIRPQGNLEKSGR
;
A
#
# COMPACT_ATOMS: atom_id res chain seq x y z
N ARG A 1 4.85 -6.82 -17.66
CA ARG A 1 6.24 -6.98 -17.34
C ARG A 1 6.41 -7.54 -15.94
N TRP A 2 7.26 -8.52 -15.81
CA TRP A 2 7.41 -9.27 -14.58
C TRP A 2 8.62 -8.82 -13.80
N ALA A 3 8.46 -8.71 -12.48
CA ALA A 3 9.56 -8.51 -11.55
C ALA A 3 9.47 -9.58 -10.48
N ARG A 4 10.63 -9.96 -9.94
CA ARG A 4 10.69 -10.98 -8.89
C ARG A 4 11.65 -10.55 -7.81
N ASN A 5 11.35 -10.97 -6.59
CA ASN A 5 12.25 -10.77 -5.45
C ASN A 5 12.60 -9.31 -5.27
N LEU A 6 11.58 -8.47 -5.33
CA LEU A 6 11.78 -7.03 -5.22
C LEU A 6 11.67 -6.62 -3.77
N LYS A 7 12.64 -5.85 -3.29
CA LYS A 7 12.66 -5.40 -1.91
C LYS A 7 12.85 -3.90 -1.84
N ILE A 8 12.02 -3.24 -1.04
CA ILE A 8 12.12 -1.81 -0.79
C ILE A 8 12.13 -1.62 0.71
N ARG A 9 13.16 -0.94 1.23
CA ARG A 9 13.30 -0.73 2.66
C ARG A 9 13.70 0.69 2.96
N GLY A 10 13.11 1.25 4.01
CA GLY A 10 13.55 2.51 4.55
C GLY A 10 13.35 3.69 3.64
N LEU A 11 12.32 3.66 2.82
CA LEU A 11 12.03 4.73 1.87
C LEU A 11 11.01 5.68 2.46
N GLU A 12 11.29 6.98 2.33
CA GLU A 12 10.34 8.00 2.74
C GLU A 12 10.08 8.92 1.56
N ILE A 13 8.82 9.13 1.23
CA ILE A 13 8.44 10.02 0.14
C ILE A 13 7.67 11.20 0.72
N ILE A 14 8.19 12.38 0.48
CA ILE A 14 7.58 13.62 0.95
C ILE A 14 7.17 14.41 -0.28
N TRP A 15 5.87 14.70 -0.35
CA TRP A 15 5.33 15.48 -1.46
C TRP A 15 5.40 16.95 -1.11
N GLU A 16 6.12 17.72 -1.91
CA GLU A 16 6.21 19.14 -1.64
C GLU A 16 5.10 19.90 -2.36
N LYS A 17 5.06 19.77 -3.69
CA LYS A 17 4.10 20.55 -4.43
C LYS A 17 3.83 19.84 -5.74
N PRO A 18 2.78 19.05 -5.80
CA PRO A 18 2.50 18.33 -7.04
C PRO A 18 2.24 19.31 -8.18
N GLU A 19 2.86 19.05 -9.30
CA GLU A 19 2.70 19.91 -10.46
C GLU A 19 1.53 19.49 -11.32
N SER A 20 0.88 18.40 -10.99
CA SER A 20 -0.16 17.83 -11.80
C SER A 20 -1.17 17.16 -10.91
N GLU A 21 -2.44 17.26 -11.27
CA GLU A 21 -3.49 16.56 -10.55
C GLU A 21 -3.46 15.06 -10.80
N ARG A 22 -2.56 14.63 -11.65
CA ARG A 22 -2.43 13.21 -11.95
C ARG A 22 -1.49 12.48 -11.01
N TRP A 23 -0.95 13.16 -10.04
CA TRP A 23 -0.08 12.50 -9.08
C TRP A 23 -0.90 11.49 -8.31
N GLU A 24 -0.43 10.26 -8.33
CA GLU A 24 -1.18 9.13 -7.81
C GLU A 24 -0.44 8.50 -6.65
N SER A 25 -0.33 7.19 -6.68
CA SER A 25 0.32 6.45 -5.62
C SER A 25 1.80 6.78 -5.52
N ALA A 26 2.31 6.79 -4.30
CA ALA A 26 3.74 6.95 -4.10
C ALA A 26 4.49 5.73 -4.63
N LEU A 27 3.93 4.55 -4.41
CA LEU A 27 4.52 3.30 -4.91
C LEU A 27 3.44 2.53 -5.67
N TYR A 28 3.79 2.05 -6.84
CA TYR A 28 2.88 1.27 -7.65
C TYR A 28 3.60 0.04 -8.17
N PHE A 29 3.07 -1.13 -7.86
CA PHE A 29 3.65 -2.39 -8.28
C PHE A 29 2.66 -3.15 -9.14
N GLU A 30 3.13 -3.63 -10.27
CA GLU A 30 2.29 -4.40 -11.18
C GLU A 30 3.06 -5.61 -11.68
N ASP A 31 2.42 -6.78 -11.62
CA ASP A 31 3.01 -8.03 -12.12
C ASP A 31 4.32 -8.34 -11.40
N VAL A 32 4.25 -8.34 -10.06
CA VAL A 32 5.42 -8.63 -9.23
C VAL A 32 5.17 -9.92 -8.46
N LYS A 33 6.19 -10.74 -8.38
CA LYS A 33 6.15 -11.95 -7.58
C LYS A 33 7.24 -11.85 -6.52
N ASP A 34 6.86 -12.09 -5.26
CA ASP A 34 7.76 -12.02 -4.12
C ASP A 34 8.23 -10.60 -3.90
N LEU A 35 7.34 -9.81 -3.30
CA LEU A 35 7.58 -8.40 -3.03
C LEU A 35 7.72 -8.19 -1.54
N GLU A 36 8.67 -7.35 -1.14
CA GLU A 36 8.76 -6.92 0.24
C GLU A 36 8.90 -5.41 0.27
N VAL A 37 8.00 -4.75 1.01
CA VAL A 37 8.09 -3.31 1.25
C VAL A 37 8.11 -3.13 2.76
N ALA A 38 9.23 -2.62 3.27
CA ALA A 38 9.41 -2.49 4.71
C ALA A 38 9.86 -1.09 5.05
N GLU A 39 9.27 -0.56 6.12
CA GLU A 39 9.68 0.73 6.68
C GLU A 39 9.57 1.86 5.66
N PHE A 40 8.52 1.82 4.86
CA PHE A 40 8.20 2.90 3.94
C PHE A 40 7.26 3.87 4.64
N THR A 41 7.53 5.17 4.50
CA THR A 41 6.68 6.21 5.04
C THR A 41 6.21 7.11 3.90
N GLY A 42 4.90 7.32 3.80
CA GLY A 42 4.41 8.18 2.74
C GLY A 42 2.90 8.22 2.64
N ARG A 43 2.42 8.85 1.58
CA ARG A 43 1.01 8.95 1.27
C ARG A 43 0.85 9.14 -0.23
N GLN A 44 -0.39 9.17 -0.69
CA GLN A 44 -0.65 9.48 -2.10
C GLN A 44 -0.28 10.93 -2.39
N GLY A 45 -0.15 11.26 -3.66
CA GLY A 45 0.36 12.56 -4.07
C GLY A 45 -0.47 13.74 -3.61
N LEU A 46 -1.80 13.64 -3.67
CA LEU A 46 -2.69 14.72 -3.28
C LEU A 46 -3.43 14.33 -2.01
N PRO A 47 -3.34 15.14 -0.94
CA PRO A 47 -4.09 14.83 0.28
C PRO A 47 -5.59 14.79 -0.04
N GLY A 48 -6.25 13.77 0.49
CA GLY A 48 -7.68 13.58 0.26
C GLY A 48 -8.04 12.96 -1.06
N ALA A 49 -7.07 12.70 -1.93
CA ALA A 49 -7.34 12.00 -3.17
C ALA A 49 -7.63 10.52 -2.88
N THR A 50 -8.34 9.89 -3.81
CA THR A 50 -8.75 8.50 -3.61
C THR A 50 -7.67 7.49 -3.96
N ASP A 51 -6.56 7.95 -4.52
CA ASP A 51 -5.45 7.06 -4.82
C ASP A 51 -4.79 6.61 -3.53
N ALA A 52 -4.22 5.43 -3.56
CA ALA A 52 -3.56 4.87 -2.39
C ALA A 52 -2.09 5.25 -2.36
N ALA A 53 -1.50 5.24 -1.16
CA ALA A 53 -0.07 5.46 -1.04
C ALA A 53 0.70 4.35 -1.75
N VAL A 54 0.26 3.11 -1.56
CA VAL A 54 0.90 1.94 -2.16
C VAL A 54 -0.16 1.15 -2.90
N CYS A 55 0.03 0.96 -4.20
CA CYS A 55 -0.91 0.20 -5.02
C CYS A 55 -0.25 -1.09 -5.47
N LEU A 56 -0.96 -2.20 -5.29
CA LEU A 56 -0.51 -3.53 -5.68
C LEU A 56 -1.49 -4.08 -6.70
N ASN A 57 -1.02 -4.34 -7.90
CA ASN A 57 -1.84 -4.86 -8.97
C ASN A 57 -1.21 -6.13 -9.51
N GLN A 58 -1.91 -7.27 -9.38
CA GLN A 58 -1.38 -8.56 -9.84
C GLN A 58 -0.06 -8.88 -9.15
N VAL A 59 -0.06 -8.83 -7.81
CA VAL A 59 1.13 -9.09 -7.02
C VAL A 59 0.93 -10.38 -6.25
N GLU A 60 1.89 -11.28 -6.35
CA GLU A 60 1.84 -12.57 -5.68
C GLU A 60 2.92 -12.63 -4.62
N GLU A 61 2.52 -12.99 -3.39
CA GLU A 61 3.44 -13.18 -2.28
C GLU A 61 4.12 -11.86 -1.90
N ALA A 62 3.37 -11.02 -1.22
CA ALA A 62 3.89 -9.74 -0.78
C ALA A 62 3.96 -9.72 0.75
N ARG A 63 5.02 -9.13 1.26
CA ARG A 63 5.18 -8.86 2.68
C ARG A 63 5.33 -7.37 2.86
N LEU A 64 4.37 -6.76 3.52
CA LEU A 64 4.33 -5.31 3.70
C LEU A 64 4.44 -5.05 5.20
N LEU A 65 5.64 -4.71 5.66
CA LEU A 65 5.93 -4.67 7.09
C LEU A 65 6.40 -3.32 7.56
N ARG A 66 5.88 -2.93 8.71
CA ARG A 66 6.33 -1.74 9.44
C ARG A 66 6.37 -0.50 8.57
N ASN A 67 5.41 -0.39 7.67
CA ASN A 67 5.25 0.83 6.88
C ASN A 67 4.41 1.81 7.67
N ARG A 68 4.49 3.07 7.30
CA ARG A 68 3.84 4.12 8.08
C ARG A 68 3.12 5.09 7.16
N ALA A 69 1.87 5.36 7.48
CA ALA A 69 1.07 6.33 6.75
C ALA A 69 1.39 7.73 7.24
N SER A 70 1.65 8.64 6.31
CA SER A 70 1.84 10.05 6.64
C SER A 70 0.49 10.75 6.80
N ALA A 71 0.51 11.90 7.45
CA ALA A 71 -0.70 12.69 7.58
C ALA A 71 -1.24 13.03 6.20
N GLY A 72 -2.54 12.95 6.04
CA GLY A 72 -3.19 13.22 4.76
C GLY A 72 -3.39 11.98 3.91
N THR A 73 -3.05 10.81 4.42
CA THR A 73 -3.25 9.56 3.69
C THR A 73 -4.73 9.22 3.63
N GLU A 74 -5.22 8.99 2.42
CA GLU A 74 -6.60 8.56 2.24
C GLU A 74 -6.68 7.04 2.37
N VAL A 75 -6.03 6.32 1.46
CA VAL A 75 -5.95 4.87 1.49
C VAL A 75 -4.47 4.51 1.50
N PHE A 76 -4.04 3.64 2.40
CA PHE A 76 -2.61 3.32 2.39
C PHE A 76 -2.29 2.22 1.40
N PHE A 77 -2.94 1.07 1.51
CA PHE A 77 -2.73 -0.03 0.56
C PHE A 77 -3.96 -0.22 -0.31
N ASP A 78 -3.76 -0.33 -1.62
CA ASP A 78 -4.83 -0.66 -2.56
C ASP A 78 -4.41 -1.94 -3.28
N ILE A 79 -5.15 -3.02 -3.04
CA ILE A 79 -4.79 -4.34 -3.57
C ILE A 79 -5.82 -4.74 -4.60
N ARG A 80 -5.36 -4.96 -5.81
CA ARG A 80 -6.24 -5.28 -6.93
C ARG A 80 -5.61 -6.33 -7.82
N GLY A 81 -6.41 -6.89 -8.73
CA GLY A 81 -5.91 -7.86 -9.69
C GLY A 81 -6.21 -9.28 -9.24
N GLU A 82 -6.80 -10.07 -10.16
CA GLU A 82 -7.26 -11.41 -9.78
C GLU A 82 -6.13 -12.37 -9.43
N ARG A 83 -4.90 -12.06 -9.83
CA ARG A 83 -3.78 -12.92 -9.46
C ARG A 83 -3.12 -12.53 -8.15
N SER A 84 -3.54 -11.44 -7.54
CA SER A 84 -2.96 -11.04 -6.26
C SER A 84 -3.32 -12.05 -5.18
N ARG A 85 -2.31 -12.51 -4.44
CA ARG A 85 -2.52 -13.52 -3.41
C ARG A 85 -1.38 -13.50 -2.42
N ALA A 86 -1.64 -14.07 -1.25
CA ALA A 86 -0.65 -14.21 -0.18
C ALA A 86 -0.05 -12.85 0.16
N ILE A 87 -0.92 -11.89 0.48
CA ILE A 87 -0.52 -10.53 0.81
C ILE A 87 -0.52 -10.39 2.32
N TYR A 88 0.65 -10.21 2.91
CA TYR A 88 0.79 -10.07 4.35
C TYR A 88 0.99 -8.61 4.72
N LEU A 89 0.11 -8.11 5.60
CA LEU A 89 0.18 -6.74 6.09
C LEU A 89 0.54 -6.82 7.57
N LEU A 90 1.82 -6.61 7.89
CA LEU A 90 2.34 -6.94 9.21
C LEU A 90 2.89 -5.72 9.93
N ALA A 91 2.32 -5.43 11.08
CA ALA A 91 2.85 -4.40 11.99
C ALA A 91 3.03 -3.04 11.33
N ASN A 92 2.12 -2.66 10.44
CA ASN A 92 2.14 -1.34 9.81
C ASN A 92 1.45 -0.33 10.71
N ASP A 93 1.93 0.91 10.67
CA ASP A 93 1.33 2.01 11.42
C ASP A 93 0.44 2.78 10.45
N LEU A 94 -0.84 2.51 10.50
CA LEU A 94 -1.81 3.08 9.56
C LEU A 94 -2.76 4.05 10.26
N LEU A 95 -2.32 4.61 11.38
CA LEU A 95 -3.18 5.50 12.16
C LEU A 95 -3.55 6.76 11.38
N GLU A 96 -2.67 7.25 10.52
CA GLU A 96 -2.94 8.45 9.76
C GLU A 96 -3.71 8.18 8.47
N ALA A 97 -4.00 6.93 8.15
CA ALA A 97 -4.76 6.60 6.96
C ALA A 97 -6.25 6.60 7.28
N ARG A 98 -7.05 7.25 6.43
CA ARG A 98 -8.50 7.19 6.62
C ARG A 98 -8.99 5.76 6.37
N VAL A 99 -8.44 5.12 5.35
CA VAL A 99 -8.73 3.72 5.04
C VAL A 99 -7.41 2.97 5.05
N PRO A 100 -7.22 2.03 5.98
CA PRO A 100 -5.93 1.33 6.06
C PRO A 100 -5.60 0.54 4.80
N TYR A 101 -6.55 -0.19 4.26
CA TYR A 101 -6.34 -0.87 3.00
C TYR A 101 -7.68 -1.12 2.34
N ARG A 102 -7.64 -1.23 1.02
CA ARG A 102 -8.80 -1.44 0.19
C ARG A 102 -8.50 -2.59 -0.75
N VAL A 103 -9.45 -3.52 -0.87
CA VAL A 103 -9.26 -4.73 -1.66
C VAL A 103 -10.34 -4.77 -2.74
N SER A 104 -9.92 -4.90 -3.99
CA SER A 104 -10.86 -4.99 -5.10
C SER A 104 -11.63 -6.30 -5.06
N PRO A 105 -12.86 -6.33 -5.60
CA PRO A 105 -13.71 -7.52 -5.48
C PRO A 105 -13.13 -8.78 -6.10
N GLU A 106 -12.24 -8.66 -7.08
CA GLU A 106 -11.68 -9.85 -7.73
C GLU A 106 -10.63 -10.53 -6.88
N VAL A 107 -10.16 -9.88 -5.80
CA VAL A 107 -9.17 -10.46 -4.90
C VAL A 107 -9.92 -11.17 -3.78
N LYS A 108 -9.56 -12.43 -3.53
CA LYS A 108 -10.23 -13.18 -2.47
C LYS A 108 -9.82 -12.65 -1.11
N PRO A 109 -10.78 -12.39 -0.22
CA PRO A 109 -10.44 -11.81 1.10
C PRO A 109 -9.44 -12.64 1.90
N GLU A 110 -9.47 -13.96 1.77
CA GLU A 110 -8.57 -14.80 2.54
C GLU A 110 -7.13 -14.67 2.09
N GLU A 111 -6.88 -14.06 0.94
CA GLU A 111 -5.50 -13.84 0.49
C GLU A 111 -4.86 -12.64 1.15
N ILE A 112 -5.64 -11.83 1.86
CA ILE A 112 -5.12 -10.69 2.60
C ILE A 112 -4.99 -11.12 4.05
N ARG A 113 -3.78 -11.03 4.58
CA ARG A 113 -3.49 -11.55 5.92
C ARG A 113 -2.90 -10.47 6.81
N PRO A 114 -3.75 -9.65 7.42
CA PRO A 114 -3.29 -8.56 8.28
C PRO A 114 -2.99 -9.07 9.68
N GLN A 115 -1.96 -8.53 10.31
CA GLN A 115 -1.64 -8.88 11.67
C GLN A 115 -0.83 -7.77 12.31
N GLY A 116 -1.29 -7.32 13.48
CA GLY A 116 -0.54 -6.37 14.27
C GLY A 116 -0.46 -4.97 13.72
N ASN A 117 -1.34 -4.61 12.79
CA ASN A 117 -1.35 -3.26 12.24
C ASN A 117 -2.07 -2.31 13.19
N LEU A 118 -1.56 -1.07 13.26
CA LEU A 118 -2.20 -0.03 14.02
C LEU A 118 -3.14 0.73 13.09
N GLU A 119 -4.42 0.77 13.43
CA GLU A 119 -5.42 1.41 12.61
C GLU A 119 -6.28 2.31 13.46
N LYS A 120 -6.82 3.35 12.85
CA LYS A 120 -7.78 4.15 13.55
C LYS A 120 -8.95 3.28 13.94
N SER A 121 -9.33 3.39 15.20
CA SER A 121 -10.49 2.68 15.65
C SER A 121 -11.71 3.33 15.02
N GLY A 122 -12.28 2.66 14.07
CA GLY A 122 -13.50 3.14 13.45
C GLY A 122 -14.68 2.82 14.28
N ARG A 123 -14.34 2.23 15.32
CA ARG A 123 -15.32 1.70 16.13
C ARG A 123 -15.53 2.23 17.30
#